data_56bd440a611677cba02731be894626bc
#
_entry.id   56bd440a611677cba02731be894626bc
#
_cell.length_a   1.000
_cell.length_b   1.000
_cell.length_c   1.000
_cell.angle_alpha   90.00
_cell.angle_beta   90.00
_cell.angle_gamma   90.00
#
_symmetry.space_group_name_H-M   'P 1'
#
loop_
_entity.id
_entity.type
_entity.pdbx_description
1 polymer ?
#
loop_
_entity_poly.entity_id
_entity_poly.type
_entity_poly.pdbx_seq_one_letter_code
_entity_poly.pdbx_strand_id
1 'polypeptide(L)'
;MTHVQQSDSEVHLRDVAAGAIWIVVASACSATVGMLVQLASRYVPDTTIIFICYATGCAAVTPFLLLTRGAGYLKTARPKLQILRAFAGFLYFGLLFIALRTIPLVDGVLLRSTAPAWVPILLWIFWRQKVPGRLWWGILLGFIGVALVLQPGFGTWEIGYPIALASGIAYALNNIAARHINQAGEPVARTLFYSFLVPTAVIAIPAAMIWQPVPAAAWPLLVGIGLGTVAIITFFVSGLRRAPAWIVAPFGYSSVIFAALLDWSVFDRVPGLMTVAGILVVSAGCILILLLGRPRAAGT
;
A
#
# COMPACT_ATOMS: atom_id res chain seq x y z
N MET A 1 2.51 -15.42 41.69
CA MET A 1 1.79 -15.39 40.39
C MET A 1 1.84 -14.03 39.67
N THR A 2 2.20 -12.93 40.31
CA THR A 2 2.17 -11.56 39.75
C THR A 2 3.37 -11.17 38.86
N HIS A 3 4.57 -11.70 39.07
CA HIS A 3 5.76 -11.33 38.31
C HIS A 3 5.80 -11.93 36.88
N VAL A 4 5.27 -13.13 36.66
CA VAL A 4 5.26 -13.80 35.34
C VAL A 4 4.23 -13.12 34.41
N GLN A 5 3.06 -12.76 34.93
CA GLN A 5 2.04 -12.05 34.15
C GLN A 5 2.45 -10.62 33.75
N GLN A 6 3.23 -9.92 34.59
CA GLN A 6 3.78 -8.62 34.25
C GLN A 6 4.84 -8.70 33.12
N SER A 7 5.72 -9.71 33.18
CA SER A 7 6.73 -9.96 32.15
C SER A 7 6.10 -10.25 30.77
N ASP A 8 5.07 -11.09 30.71
CA ASP A 8 4.39 -11.42 29.44
C ASP A 8 3.62 -10.24 28.84
N SER A 9 3.03 -9.39 29.70
CA SER A 9 2.34 -8.18 29.23
C SER A 9 3.30 -7.11 28.71
N GLU A 10 4.47 -6.94 29.35
CA GLU A 10 5.51 -6.01 28.90
C GLU A 10 6.18 -6.46 27.59
N VAL A 11 6.44 -7.76 27.41
CA VAL A 11 6.93 -8.34 26.17
C VAL A 11 5.92 -8.11 25.06
N HIS A 12 4.64 -8.36 25.31
CA HIS A 12 3.58 -8.14 24.34
C HIS A 12 3.43 -6.66 23.94
N LEU A 13 3.54 -5.72 24.86
CA LEU A 13 3.52 -4.29 24.58
C LEU A 13 4.73 -3.83 23.76
N ARG A 14 5.92 -4.35 24.05
CA ARG A 14 7.14 -4.04 23.28
C ARG A 14 7.04 -4.55 21.84
N ASP A 15 6.49 -5.74 21.63
CA ASP A 15 6.30 -6.30 20.29
C ASP A 15 5.26 -5.51 19.50
N VAL A 16 4.18 -5.09 20.13
CA VAL A 16 3.17 -4.22 19.51
C VAL A 16 3.75 -2.86 19.14
N ALA A 17 4.50 -2.23 20.04
CA ALA A 17 5.15 -0.95 19.75
C ALA A 17 6.18 -1.07 18.62
N ALA A 18 7.00 -2.12 18.62
CA ALA A 18 7.94 -2.39 17.55
C ALA A 18 7.21 -2.64 16.22
N GLY A 19 6.10 -3.38 16.23
CA GLY A 19 5.24 -3.58 15.04
C GLY A 19 4.70 -2.26 14.49
N ALA A 20 4.18 -1.39 15.37
CA ALA A 20 3.69 -0.07 14.99
C ALA A 20 4.78 0.82 14.39
N ILE A 21 5.98 0.85 15.00
CA ILE A 21 7.13 1.61 14.47
C ILE A 21 7.49 1.16 13.06
N TRP A 22 7.55 -0.14 12.79
CA TRP A 22 7.83 -0.66 11.45
C TRP A 22 6.77 -0.24 10.42
N ILE A 23 5.49 -0.21 10.78
CA ILE A 23 4.43 0.29 9.91
C ILE A 23 4.58 1.79 9.65
N VAL A 24 4.91 2.59 10.67
CA VAL A 24 5.16 4.04 10.51
C VAL A 24 6.36 4.28 9.59
N VAL A 25 7.45 3.53 9.74
CA VAL A 25 8.62 3.61 8.84
C VAL A 25 8.25 3.23 7.42
N ALA A 26 7.47 2.14 7.23
CA ALA A 26 6.95 1.76 5.92
C ALA A 26 6.08 2.87 5.29
N SER A 27 5.28 3.55 6.11
CA SER A 27 4.44 4.67 5.70
C SER A 27 5.25 5.89 5.27
N ALA A 28 6.31 6.22 5.99
CA ALA A 28 7.24 7.28 5.61
C ALA A 28 7.96 6.96 4.29
N CYS A 29 8.45 5.72 4.15
CA CYS A 29 9.02 5.25 2.89
C CYS A 29 8.01 5.34 1.74
N SER A 30 6.73 4.99 1.97
CA SER A 30 5.69 5.04 0.96
C SER A 30 5.41 6.47 0.48
N ALA A 31 5.34 7.43 1.40
CA ALA A 31 5.18 8.84 1.04
C ALA A 31 6.40 9.37 0.27
N THR A 32 7.62 9.01 0.71
CA THR A 32 8.87 9.36 0.03
C THR A 32 8.92 8.80 -1.39
N VAL A 33 8.54 7.53 -1.59
CA VAL A 33 8.45 6.94 -2.93
C VAL A 33 7.44 7.70 -3.79
N GLY A 34 6.27 8.04 -3.26
CA GLY A 34 5.28 8.86 -3.98
C GLY A 34 5.84 10.23 -4.41
N MET A 35 6.57 10.91 -3.53
CA MET A 35 7.28 12.15 -3.86
C MET A 35 8.31 11.95 -4.97
N LEU A 36 9.13 10.91 -4.87
CA LEU A 36 10.13 10.59 -5.90
C LEU A 36 9.48 10.30 -7.25
N VAL A 37 8.31 9.64 -7.26
CA VAL A 37 7.52 9.41 -8.48
C VAL A 37 7.05 10.73 -9.10
N GLN A 38 6.51 11.66 -8.30
CA GLN A 38 6.12 12.98 -8.81
C GLN A 38 7.31 13.78 -9.38
N LEU A 39 8.49 13.66 -8.78
CA LEU A 39 9.69 14.30 -9.30
C LEU A 39 10.18 13.61 -10.59
N ALA A 40 10.20 12.29 -10.64
CA ALA A 40 10.65 11.51 -11.80
C ALA A 40 9.71 11.66 -13.00
N SER A 41 8.40 11.85 -12.77
CA SER A 41 7.40 12.04 -13.84
C SER A 41 7.63 13.28 -14.70
N ARG A 42 8.46 14.22 -14.23
CA ARG A 42 8.89 15.39 -15.00
C ARG A 42 9.94 15.05 -16.07
N TYR A 43 10.63 13.93 -15.93
CA TYR A 43 11.76 13.54 -16.78
C TYR A 43 11.45 12.37 -17.71
N VAL A 44 10.61 11.43 -17.26
CA VAL A 44 10.36 10.16 -17.97
C VAL A 44 8.89 9.76 -17.92
N PRO A 45 8.42 8.96 -18.89
CA PRO A 45 7.06 8.40 -18.89
C PRO A 45 6.83 7.44 -17.69
N ASP A 46 5.56 7.31 -17.27
CA ASP A 46 5.17 6.44 -16.15
C ASP A 46 5.55 4.98 -16.37
N THR A 47 5.44 4.49 -17.60
CA THR A 47 5.84 3.13 -17.97
C THR A 47 7.30 2.86 -17.67
N THR A 48 8.19 3.86 -17.91
CA THR A 48 9.61 3.79 -17.57
C THR A 48 9.81 3.80 -16.06
N ILE A 49 9.09 4.67 -15.32
CA ILE A 49 9.14 4.71 -13.85
C ILE A 49 8.72 3.35 -13.27
N ILE A 50 7.58 2.82 -13.72
CA ILE A 50 7.03 1.55 -13.24
C ILE A 50 7.98 0.40 -13.57
N PHE A 51 8.50 0.35 -14.81
CA PHE A 51 9.42 -0.71 -15.23
C PHE A 51 10.70 -0.70 -14.38
N ILE A 52 11.37 0.45 -14.26
CA ILE A 52 12.63 0.54 -13.51
C ILE A 52 12.38 0.28 -12.01
N CYS A 53 11.27 0.74 -11.45
CA CYS A 53 10.88 0.43 -10.07
C CYS A 53 10.84 -1.08 -9.81
N TYR A 54 10.09 -1.83 -10.62
CA TYR A 54 9.96 -3.27 -10.43
C TYR A 54 11.21 -4.03 -10.83
N ALA A 55 11.92 -3.62 -11.89
CA ALA A 55 13.19 -4.21 -12.32
C ALA A 55 14.28 -4.05 -11.25
N THR A 56 14.40 -2.86 -10.64
CA THR A 56 15.33 -2.62 -9.53
C THR A 56 14.99 -3.49 -8.33
N GLY A 57 13.71 -3.57 -7.96
CA GLY A 57 13.26 -4.45 -6.88
C GLY A 57 13.54 -5.93 -7.18
N CYS A 58 13.30 -6.37 -8.41
CA CYS A 58 13.60 -7.73 -8.86
C CYS A 58 15.11 -8.02 -8.81
N ALA A 59 15.94 -7.09 -9.29
CA ALA A 59 17.40 -7.18 -9.27
C ALA A 59 17.95 -7.20 -7.83
N ALA A 60 17.32 -6.52 -6.89
CA ALA A 60 17.74 -6.53 -5.49
C ALA A 60 17.31 -7.82 -4.76
N VAL A 61 16.06 -8.25 -4.95
CA VAL A 61 15.47 -9.38 -4.20
C VAL A 61 15.91 -10.74 -4.74
N THR A 62 15.99 -10.89 -6.07
CA THR A 62 16.25 -12.21 -6.69
C THR A 62 17.62 -12.76 -6.36
N PRO A 63 18.75 -12.02 -6.55
CA PRO A 63 20.07 -12.54 -6.19
C PRO A 63 20.19 -12.86 -4.69
N PHE A 64 19.64 -11.99 -3.84
CA PHE A 64 19.63 -12.21 -2.40
C PHE A 64 18.95 -13.54 -2.03
N LEU A 65 17.79 -13.85 -2.63
CA LEU A 65 17.07 -15.09 -2.35
C LEU A 65 17.77 -16.31 -2.93
N LEU A 66 18.32 -16.21 -4.15
CA LEU A 66 19.06 -17.31 -4.77
C LEU A 66 20.31 -17.69 -3.96
N LEU A 67 21.06 -16.69 -3.48
CA LEU A 67 22.27 -16.90 -2.69
C LEU A 67 21.99 -17.42 -1.27
N THR A 68 20.89 -16.97 -0.64
CA THR A 68 20.60 -17.30 0.76
C THR A 68 19.71 -18.55 0.92
N ARG A 69 18.85 -18.86 -0.06
CA ARG A 69 17.82 -19.91 0.05
C ARG A 69 17.84 -20.93 -1.09
N GLY A 70 18.54 -20.63 -2.18
CA GLY A 70 18.61 -21.47 -3.37
C GLY A 70 17.37 -21.41 -4.27
N ALA A 71 17.50 -21.87 -5.53
CA ALA A 71 16.46 -21.78 -6.56
C ALA A 71 15.18 -22.58 -6.22
N GLY A 72 15.29 -23.67 -5.49
CA GLY A 72 14.13 -24.47 -5.06
C GLY A 72 13.14 -23.72 -4.18
N TYR A 73 13.63 -22.73 -3.43
CA TYR A 73 12.81 -21.91 -2.55
C TYR A 73 11.81 -21.01 -3.32
N LEU A 74 12.10 -20.69 -4.58
CA LEU A 74 11.26 -19.84 -5.41
C LEU A 74 10.00 -20.55 -5.94
N LYS A 75 9.97 -21.90 -5.92
CA LYS A 75 8.79 -22.66 -6.36
C LYS A 75 7.64 -22.49 -5.37
N THR A 76 6.48 -22.08 -5.88
CA THR A 76 5.26 -21.92 -5.07
C THR A 76 4.27 -23.05 -5.33
N ALA A 77 3.55 -23.47 -4.28
CA ALA A 77 2.45 -24.41 -4.40
C ALA A 77 1.15 -23.76 -4.94
N ARG A 78 1.09 -22.40 -4.94
CA ARG A 78 -0.11 -21.63 -5.31
C ARG A 78 0.19 -20.52 -6.34
N PRO A 79 0.66 -20.88 -7.56
CA PRO A 79 1.10 -19.90 -8.55
C PRO A 79 -0.01 -18.91 -8.95
N LYS A 80 -1.24 -19.38 -9.15
CA LYS A 80 -2.38 -18.52 -9.51
C LYS A 80 -2.63 -17.41 -8.48
N LEU A 81 -2.51 -17.72 -7.19
CA LEU A 81 -2.74 -16.77 -6.13
C LEU A 81 -1.59 -15.76 -6.01
N GLN A 82 -0.34 -16.21 -6.21
CA GLN A 82 0.84 -15.34 -6.28
C GLN A 82 0.76 -14.37 -7.47
N ILE A 83 0.36 -14.87 -8.65
CA ILE A 83 0.18 -14.03 -9.85
C ILE A 83 -0.95 -13.01 -9.63
N LEU A 84 -2.11 -13.44 -9.10
CA LEU A 84 -3.23 -12.54 -8.79
C LEU A 84 -2.79 -11.41 -7.84
N ARG A 85 -2.07 -11.76 -6.77
CA ARG A 85 -1.55 -10.78 -5.81
C ARG A 85 -0.55 -9.83 -6.45
N ALA A 86 0.40 -10.37 -7.23
CA ALA A 86 1.42 -9.58 -7.88
C ALA A 86 0.80 -8.62 -8.93
N PHE A 87 -0.19 -9.09 -9.69
CA PHE A 87 -0.93 -8.26 -10.64
C PHE A 87 -1.77 -7.18 -9.95
N ALA A 88 -2.47 -7.51 -8.87
CA ALA A 88 -3.20 -6.51 -8.08
C ALA A 88 -2.25 -5.47 -7.46
N GLY A 89 -1.05 -5.90 -7.02
CA GLY A 89 0.02 -5.02 -6.57
C GLY A 89 0.54 -4.11 -7.68
N PHE A 90 0.75 -4.65 -8.88
CA PHE A 90 1.13 -3.90 -10.07
C PHE A 90 0.09 -2.83 -10.42
N LEU A 91 -1.19 -3.21 -10.47
CA LEU A 91 -2.27 -2.27 -10.75
C LEU A 91 -2.34 -1.16 -9.70
N TYR A 92 -2.25 -1.52 -8.44
CA TYR A 92 -2.31 -0.55 -7.35
C TYR A 92 -1.19 0.50 -7.43
N PHE A 93 0.06 0.07 -7.58
CA PHE A 93 1.19 1.00 -7.70
C PHE A 93 1.16 1.78 -9.02
N GLY A 94 0.90 1.09 -10.13
CA GLY A 94 0.85 1.71 -11.45
C GLY A 94 -0.22 2.79 -11.54
N LEU A 95 -1.44 2.50 -11.10
CA LEU A 95 -2.53 3.48 -11.08
C LEU A 95 -2.22 4.66 -10.15
N LEU A 96 -1.62 4.40 -8.97
CA LEU A 96 -1.21 5.49 -8.08
C LEU A 96 -0.15 6.38 -8.74
N PHE A 97 0.86 5.79 -9.38
CA PHE A 97 1.92 6.56 -10.02
C PHE A 97 1.37 7.45 -11.16
N ILE A 98 0.46 6.91 -11.97
CA ILE A 98 -0.24 7.67 -13.02
C ILE A 98 -1.04 8.83 -12.39
N ALA A 99 -1.79 8.56 -11.32
CA ALA A 99 -2.58 9.58 -10.64
C ALA A 99 -1.73 10.73 -10.11
N LEU A 100 -0.57 10.43 -9.53
CA LEU A 100 0.33 11.42 -8.93
C LEU A 100 0.93 12.43 -9.93
N ARG A 101 0.70 12.26 -11.23
CA ARG A 101 1.07 13.28 -12.23
C ARG A 101 0.16 14.50 -12.18
N THR A 102 -1.10 14.32 -11.86
CA THR A 102 -2.13 15.33 -12.00
C THR A 102 -2.69 15.80 -10.65
N ILE A 103 -2.59 14.97 -9.61
CA ILE A 103 -3.12 15.31 -8.29
C ILE A 103 -2.01 15.39 -7.22
N PRO A 104 -2.25 16.15 -6.13
CA PRO A 104 -1.33 16.22 -4.99
C PRO A 104 -1.04 14.85 -4.38
N LEU A 105 0.16 14.70 -3.81
CA LEU A 105 0.59 13.44 -3.18
C LEU A 105 -0.33 13.03 -2.04
N VAL A 106 -0.73 14.00 -1.21
CA VAL A 106 -1.64 13.74 -0.07
C VAL A 106 -2.98 13.17 -0.52
N ASP A 107 -3.57 13.71 -1.59
CA ASP A 107 -4.86 13.27 -2.12
C ASP A 107 -4.75 11.85 -2.70
N GLY A 108 -3.71 11.57 -3.49
CA GLY A 108 -3.45 10.25 -4.05
C GLY A 108 -3.24 9.20 -2.98
N VAL A 109 -2.44 9.48 -1.95
CA VAL A 109 -2.19 8.58 -0.83
C VAL A 109 -3.45 8.37 0.01
N LEU A 110 -4.26 9.41 0.22
CA LEU A 110 -5.52 9.32 0.95
C LEU A 110 -6.54 8.45 0.22
N LEU A 111 -6.75 8.67 -1.08
CA LEU A 111 -7.69 7.88 -1.89
C LEU A 111 -7.29 6.41 -1.96
N ARG A 112 -6.00 6.12 -2.10
CA ARG A 112 -5.48 4.75 -1.96
C ARG A 112 -5.78 4.17 -0.59
N SER A 113 -5.68 4.97 0.48
CA SER A 113 -5.89 4.53 1.86
C SER A 113 -7.36 4.21 2.19
N THR A 114 -8.28 4.41 1.25
CA THR A 114 -9.67 3.93 1.35
C THR A 114 -9.81 2.41 1.21
N ALA A 115 -8.75 1.69 0.89
CA ALA A 115 -8.75 0.23 0.69
C ALA A 115 -9.49 -0.56 1.78
N PRO A 116 -9.41 -0.27 3.09
CA PRO A 116 -10.19 -0.99 4.10
C PRO A 116 -11.71 -0.92 3.89
N ALA A 117 -12.23 0.15 3.29
CA ALA A 117 -13.64 0.26 2.94
C ALA A 117 -14.02 -0.65 1.76
N TRP A 118 -13.10 -0.87 0.83
CA TRP A 118 -13.31 -1.73 -0.32
C TRP A 118 -13.23 -3.23 0.01
N VAL A 119 -12.44 -3.63 1.01
CA VAL A 119 -12.26 -5.04 1.39
C VAL A 119 -13.58 -5.75 1.67
N PRO A 120 -14.50 -5.25 2.55
CA PRO A 120 -15.80 -5.88 2.77
C PRO A 120 -16.66 -5.95 1.50
N ILE A 121 -16.65 -4.89 0.68
CA ILE A 121 -17.41 -4.82 -0.57
C ILE A 121 -16.92 -5.89 -1.55
N LEU A 122 -15.59 -6.01 -1.75
CA LEU A 122 -15.00 -7.02 -2.63
C LEU A 122 -15.27 -8.44 -2.13
N LEU A 123 -15.19 -8.69 -0.82
CA LEU A 123 -15.52 -9.98 -0.23
C LEU A 123 -17.00 -10.33 -0.43
N TRP A 124 -17.89 -9.36 -0.35
CA TRP A 124 -19.30 -9.56 -0.63
C TRP A 124 -19.56 -9.88 -2.12
N ILE A 125 -18.96 -9.13 -3.04
CA ILE A 125 -19.16 -9.30 -4.49
C ILE A 125 -18.54 -10.62 -4.99
N PHE A 126 -17.28 -10.88 -4.69
CA PHE A 126 -16.53 -12.00 -5.29
C PHE A 126 -16.65 -13.31 -4.51
N TRP A 127 -16.74 -13.23 -3.18
CA TRP A 127 -16.82 -14.42 -2.32
C TRP A 127 -18.18 -14.63 -1.69
N ARG A 128 -19.15 -13.75 -1.99
CA ARG A 128 -20.51 -13.79 -1.43
C ARG A 128 -20.54 -13.87 0.10
N GLN A 129 -19.51 -13.39 0.76
CA GLN A 129 -19.46 -13.32 2.22
C GLN A 129 -20.39 -12.22 2.70
N LYS A 130 -21.25 -12.56 3.65
CA LYS A 130 -22.17 -11.57 4.25
C LYS A 130 -21.37 -10.55 5.05
N VAL A 131 -21.50 -9.29 4.67
CA VAL A 131 -20.91 -8.16 5.41
C VAL A 131 -21.82 -7.84 6.60
N PRO A 132 -21.33 -7.90 7.85
CA PRO A 132 -22.10 -7.50 9.01
C PRO A 132 -22.62 -6.07 8.86
N GLY A 133 -23.93 -5.85 9.14
CA GLY A 133 -24.56 -4.53 8.95
C GLY A 133 -23.83 -3.38 9.63
N ARG A 134 -23.18 -3.65 10.77
CA ARG A 134 -22.38 -2.66 11.51
C ARG A 134 -21.17 -2.10 10.72
N LEU A 135 -20.63 -2.86 9.75
CA LEU A 135 -19.49 -2.39 8.94
C LEU A 135 -19.90 -1.35 7.90
N TRP A 136 -21.16 -1.30 7.50
CA TRP A 136 -21.66 -0.33 6.54
C TRP A 136 -21.52 1.12 7.02
N TRP A 137 -21.57 1.37 8.33
CA TRP A 137 -21.33 2.70 8.89
C TRP A 137 -19.92 3.18 8.65
N GLY A 138 -18.93 2.31 8.83
CA GLY A 138 -17.54 2.65 8.53
C GLY A 138 -17.28 2.83 7.03
N ILE A 139 -17.93 2.01 6.19
CA ILE A 139 -17.86 2.15 4.73
C ILE A 139 -18.47 3.50 4.30
N LEU A 140 -19.65 3.86 4.82
CA LEU A 140 -20.31 5.12 4.53
C LEU A 140 -19.45 6.33 4.94
N LEU A 141 -18.87 6.30 6.14
CA LEU A 141 -17.91 7.32 6.58
C LEU A 141 -16.70 7.43 5.65
N GLY A 142 -16.14 6.29 5.23
CA GLY A 142 -15.02 6.28 4.27
C GLY A 142 -15.39 6.97 2.96
N PHE A 143 -16.58 6.70 2.41
CA PHE A 143 -17.06 7.35 1.17
C PHE A 143 -17.40 8.84 1.35
N ILE A 144 -17.91 9.25 2.50
CA ILE A 144 -18.09 10.68 2.81
C ILE A 144 -16.74 11.39 2.80
N GLY A 145 -15.72 10.80 3.43
CA GLY A 145 -14.36 11.35 3.41
C GLY A 145 -13.77 11.44 2.00
N VAL A 146 -14.01 10.42 1.15
CA VAL A 146 -13.64 10.48 -0.28
C VAL A 146 -14.34 11.64 -0.98
N ALA A 147 -15.64 11.85 -0.76
CA ALA A 147 -16.39 12.94 -1.36
C ALA A 147 -15.86 14.31 -0.94
N LEU A 148 -15.41 14.46 0.31
CA LEU A 148 -14.78 15.70 0.80
C LEU A 148 -13.46 15.99 0.09
N VAL A 149 -12.68 14.96 -0.25
CA VAL A 149 -11.42 15.15 -0.99
C VAL A 149 -11.67 15.43 -2.46
N LEU A 150 -12.60 14.67 -3.07
CA LEU A 150 -12.92 14.83 -4.49
C LEU A 150 -13.60 16.16 -4.81
N GLN A 151 -14.28 16.77 -3.84
CA GLN A 151 -15.01 18.04 -3.97
C GLN A 151 -15.80 18.14 -5.28
N PRO A 152 -16.71 17.19 -5.57
CA PRO A 152 -17.44 17.20 -6.82
C PRO A 152 -18.24 18.51 -6.96
N GLY A 153 -17.88 19.32 -7.95
CA GLY A 153 -18.56 20.60 -8.23
C GLY A 153 -17.86 21.87 -7.73
N PHE A 154 -16.73 21.77 -6.98
CA PHE A 154 -16.02 22.95 -6.44
C PHE A 154 -14.61 23.17 -7.00
N GLY A 155 -14.14 22.36 -7.94
CA GLY A 155 -12.80 22.48 -8.50
C GLY A 155 -12.67 21.87 -9.89
N THR A 156 -11.49 22.02 -10.48
CA THR A 156 -11.13 21.34 -11.72
C THR A 156 -11.06 19.83 -11.47
N TRP A 157 -11.93 19.07 -12.12
CA TRP A 157 -11.90 17.62 -12.08
C TRP A 157 -10.65 17.09 -12.81
N GLU A 158 -9.72 16.55 -12.05
CA GLU A 158 -8.53 15.90 -12.58
C GLU A 158 -8.76 14.41 -12.71
N ILE A 159 -8.38 13.85 -13.86
CA ILE A 159 -8.49 12.40 -14.12
C ILE A 159 -7.72 11.56 -13.07
N GLY A 160 -6.76 12.15 -12.39
CA GLY A 160 -5.97 11.50 -11.34
C GLY A 160 -6.82 11.03 -10.14
N TYR A 161 -7.89 11.74 -9.79
CA TYR A 161 -8.74 11.35 -8.64
C TYR A 161 -9.41 9.97 -8.82
N PRO A 162 -10.17 9.70 -9.89
CA PRO A 162 -10.75 8.37 -10.11
C PRO A 162 -9.67 7.29 -10.30
N ILE A 163 -8.53 7.62 -10.89
CA ILE A 163 -7.41 6.69 -11.03
C ILE A 163 -6.82 6.34 -9.64
N ALA A 164 -6.64 7.32 -8.76
CA ALA A 164 -6.18 7.09 -7.39
C ALA A 164 -7.17 6.24 -6.58
N LEU A 165 -8.47 6.47 -6.75
CA LEU A 165 -9.51 5.67 -6.11
C LEU A 165 -9.48 4.22 -6.62
N ALA A 166 -9.31 4.01 -7.93
CA ALA A 166 -9.12 2.69 -8.52
C ALA A 166 -7.87 1.97 -7.96
N SER A 167 -6.80 2.73 -7.68
CA SER A 167 -5.63 2.18 -6.99
C SER A 167 -5.97 1.65 -5.59
N GLY A 168 -6.87 2.32 -4.86
CA GLY A 168 -7.38 1.87 -3.56
C GLY A 168 -8.13 0.54 -3.66
N ILE A 169 -8.95 0.35 -4.69
CA ILE A 169 -9.63 -0.92 -4.97
C ILE A 169 -8.62 -2.03 -5.28
N ALA A 170 -7.63 -1.76 -6.13
CA ALA A 170 -6.57 -2.71 -6.46
C ALA A 170 -5.73 -3.06 -5.20
N TYR A 171 -5.48 -2.09 -4.33
CA TYR A 171 -4.80 -2.32 -3.06
C TYR A 171 -5.62 -3.20 -2.10
N ALA A 172 -6.94 -3.02 -2.05
CA ALA A 172 -7.82 -3.90 -1.29
C ALA A 172 -7.76 -5.35 -1.81
N LEU A 173 -7.79 -5.54 -3.13
CA LEU A 173 -7.65 -6.86 -3.76
C LEU A 173 -6.29 -7.50 -3.46
N ASN A 174 -5.21 -6.72 -3.53
CA ASN A 174 -3.88 -7.16 -3.13
C ASN A 174 -3.84 -7.65 -1.67
N ASN A 175 -4.47 -6.92 -0.74
CA ASN A 175 -4.54 -7.28 0.67
C ASN A 175 -5.35 -8.56 0.91
N ILE A 176 -6.46 -8.75 0.20
CA ILE A 176 -7.26 -10.00 0.26
C ILE A 176 -6.43 -11.19 -0.23
N ALA A 177 -5.77 -11.05 -1.38
CA ALA A 177 -4.91 -12.09 -1.94
C ALA A 177 -3.71 -12.40 -1.01
N ALA A 178 -3.09 -11.36 -0.42
CA ALA A 178 -2.01 -11.51 0.54
C ALA A 178 -2.44 -12.30 1.79
N ARG A 179 -3.65 -12.03 2.31
CA ARG A 179 -4.23 -12.78 3.43
C ARG A 179 -4.36 -14.27 3.12
N HIS A 180 -4.87 -14.61 1.94
CA HIS A 180 -5.02 -16.01 1.52
C HIS A 180 -3.67 -16.70 1.33
N ILE A 181 -2.65 -16.00 0.81
CA ILE A 181 -1.28 -16.51 0.69
C ILE A 181 -0.68 -16.79 2.07
N ASN A 182 -0.83 -15.85 3.01
CA ASN A 182 -0.32 -16.00 4.38
C ASN A 182 -0.99 -17.17 5.11
N GLN A 183 -2.32 -17.33 4.95
CA GLN A 183 -3.07 -18.47 5.52
C GLN A 183 -2.65 -19.81 4.92
N ALA A 184 -2.15 -19.80 3.68
CA ALA A 184 -1.60 -20.99 3.03
C ALA A 184 -0.17 -21.35 3.46
N GLY A 185 0.44 -20.57 4.39
CA GLY A 185 1.79 -20.82 4.90
C GLY A 185 2.92 -20.46 3.93
N GLU A 186 2.65 -19.72 2.86
CA GLU A 186 3.69 -19.31 1.89
C GLU A 186 4.70 -18.35 2.54
N PRO A 187 6.01 -18.56 2.33
CA PRO A 187 7.04 -17.69 2.88
C PRO A 187 6.96 -16.28 2.27
N VAL A 188 7.12 -15.27 3.12
CA VAL A 188 7.09 -13.85 2.71
C VAL A 188 8.12 -13.53 1.63
N ALA A 189 9.33 -14.06 1.75
CA ALA A 189 10.39 -13.80 0.80
C ALA A 189 10.06 -14.32 -0.61
N ARG A 190 9.35 -15.46 -0.72
CA ARG A 190 8.80 -15.96 -1.99
C ARG A 190 7.76 -15.00 -2.55
N THR A 191 6.88 -14.50 -1.70
CA THR A 191 5.86 -13.54 -2.10
C THR A 191 6.48 -12.22 -2.57
N LEU A 192 7.57 -11.75 -1.94
CA LEU A 192 8.35 -10.61 -2.41
C LEU A 192 8.90 -10.84 -3.82
N PHE A 193 9.51 -12.00 -4.06
CA PHE A 193 10.04 -12.35 -5.38
C PHE A 193 8.96 -12.23 -6.48
N TYR A 194 7.80 -12.86 -6.30
CA TYR A 194 6.71 -12.78 -7.27
C TYR A 194 6.15 -11.37 -7.40
N SER A 195 6.17 -10.57 -6.33
CA SER A 195 5.70 -9.18 -6.34
C SER A 195 6.53 -8.25 -7.22
N PHE A 196 7.79 -8.60 -7.47
CA PHE A 196 8.66 -7.85 -8.39
C PHE A 196 8.77 -8.53 -9.75
N LEU A 197 8.88 -9.86 -9.80
CA LEU A 197 9.06 -10.60 -11.06
C LEU A 197 7.87 -10.43 -12.02
N VAL A 198 6.64 -10.67 -11.52
CA VAL A 198 5.45 -10.63 -12.38
C VAL A 198 5.20 -9.23 -12.96
N PRO A 199 5.21 -8.14 -12.18
CA PRO A 199 5.10 -6.80 -12.74
C PRO A 199 6.22 -6.44 -13.72
N THR A 200 7.47 -6.82 -13.41
CA THR A 200 8.59 -6.58 -14.34
C THR A 200 8.33 -7.25 -15.68
N ALA A 201 7.89 -8.51 -15.69
CA ALA A 201 7.59 -9.23 -16.92
C ALA A 201 6.41 -8.60 -17.69
N VAL A 202 5.37 -8.17 -17.00
CA VAL A 202 4.18 -7.56 -17.61
C VAL A 202 4.51 -6.21 -18.25
N ILE A 203 5.24 -5.34 -17.55
CA ILE A 203 5.52 -3.98 -18.02
C ILE A 203 6.71 -3.91 -18.99
N ALA A 204 7.55 -4.96 -19.06
CA ALA A 204 8.75 -4.95 -19.90
C ALA A 204 8.44 -4.70 -21.38
N ILE A 205 7.38 -5.32 -21.92
CA ILE A 205 7.00 -5.16 -23.33
C ILE A 205 6.52 -3.73 -23.61
N PRO A 206 5.50 -3.18 -22.91
CA PRO A 206 5.10 -1.79 -23.09
C PRO A 206 6.24 -0.80 -22.88
N ALA A 207 7.08 -1.02 -21.87
CA ALA A 207 8.21 -0.14 -21.60
C ALA A 207 9.24 -0.16 -22.73
N ALA A 208 9.52 -1.33 -23.34
CA ALA A 208 10.44 -1.43 -24.46
C ALA A 208 9.90 -0.75 -25.74
N MET A 209 8.58 -0.81 -25.97
CA MET A 209 7.95 -0.21 -27.16
C MET A 209 8.00 1.31 -27.16
N ILE A 210 7.94 1.94 -25.99
CA ILE A 210 7.91 3.41 -25.84
C ILE A 210 9.16 3.93 -25.10
N TRP A 211 10.23 3.13 -25.09
CA TRP A 211 11.46 3.48 -24.38
C TRP A 211 12.05 4.79 -24.90
N GLN A 212 12.34 5.66 -23.97
CA GLN A 212 13.07 6.89 -24.24
C GLN A 212 14.36 6.92 -23.43
N PRO A 213 15.44 7.53 -23.93
CA PRO A 213 16.67 7.68 -23.17
C PRO A 213 16.40 8.37 -21.83
N VAL A 214 16.83 7.71 -20.76
CA VAL A 214 16.64 8.23 -19.40
C VAL A 214 17.73 9.26 -19.10
N PRO A 215 17.39 10.53 -18.82
CA PRO A 215 18.36 11.54 -18.43
C PRO A 215 19.15 11.10 -17.18
N ALA A 216 20.44 11.44 -17.12
CA ALA A 216 21.28 11.08 -15.97
C ALA A 216 20.72 11.56 -14.63
N ALA A 217 20.08 12.73 -14.61
CA ALA A 217 19.42 13.30 -13.43
C ALA A 217 18.23 12.47 -12.91
N ALA A 218 17.59 11.65 -13.75
CA ALA A 218 16.45 10.83 -13.35
C ALA A 218 16.86 9.51 -12.69
N TRP A 219 18.06 8.99 -12.95
CA TRP A 219 18.51 7.68 -12.43
C TRP A 219 18.48 7.58 -10.90
N PRO A 220 18.99 8.56 -10.12
CA PRO A 220 18.91 8.49 -8.66
C PRO A 220 17.47 8.40 -8.15
N LEU A 221 16.52 9.12 -8.78
CA LEU A 221 15.11 9.07 -8.43
C LEU A 221 14.51 7.69 -8.72
N LEU A 222 14.77 7.13 -9.90
CA LEU A 222 14.24 5.84 -10.34
C LEU A 222 14.77 4.67 -9.48
N VAL A 223 16.05 4.66 -9.19
CA VAL A 223 16.66 3.66 -8.28
C VAL A 223 16.11 3.83 -6.86
N GLY A 224 15.97 5.08 -6.40
CA GLY A 224 15.36 5.41 -5.11
C GLY A 224 13.92 4.89 -5.00
N ILE A 225 13.10 5.02 -6.06
CA ILE A 225 11.74 4.47 -6.13
C ILE A 225 11.76 2.94 -5.98
N GLY A 226 12.63 2.25 -6.73
CA GLY A 226 12.73 0.79 -6.68
C GLY A 226 13.17 0.26 -5.31
N LEU A 227 14.27 0.78 -4.78
CA LEU A 227 14.77 0.40 -3.45
C LEU A 227 13.80 0.80 -2.33
N GLY A 228 13.19 1.97 -2.44
CA GLY A 228 12.15 2.43 -1.52
C GLY A 228 10.95 1.49 -1.51
N THR A 229 10.54 0.97 -2.67
CA THR A 229 9.44 -0.01 -2.77
C THR A 229 9.82 -1.34 -2.09
N VAL A 230 11.05 -1.82 -2.22
CA VAL A 230 11.55 -2.98 -1.46
C VAL A 230 11.50 -2.70 0.05
N ALA A 231 11.93 -1.52 0.47
CA ALA A 231 11.90 -1.10 1.88
C ALA A 231 10.47 -1.06 2.42
N ILE A 232 9.51 -0.47 1.68
CA ILE A 232 8.08 -0.43 2.06
C ILE A 232 7.57 -1.83 2.37
N ILE A 233 7.74 -2.77 1.43
CA ILE A 233 7.21 -4.13 1.59
C ILE A 233 7.91 -4.84 2.76
N THR A 234 9.23 -4.69 2.88
CA THR A 234 10.01 -5.32 3.95
C THR A 234 9.60 -4.82 5.33
N PHE A 235 9.48 -3.51 5.51
CA PHE A 235 9.10 -2.91 6.80
C PHE A 235 7.64 -3.20 7.14
N PHE A 236 6.72 -3.12 6.16
CA PHE A 236 5.32 -3.44 6.35
C PHE A 236 5.12 -4.89 6.83
N VAL A 237 5.77 -5.84 6.16
CA VAL A 237 5.72 -7.25 6.57
C VAL A 237 6.37 -7.47 7.93
N SER A 238 7.49 -6.79 8.21
CA SER A 238 8.17 -6.88 9.51
C SER A 238 7.27 -6.36 10.65
N GLY A 239 6.46 -5.34 10.40
CA GLY A 239 5.46 -4.85 11.33
C GLY A 239 4.36 -5.88 11.61
N LEU A 240 3.80 -6.47 10.55
CA LEU A 240 2.74 -7.48 10.66
C LEU A 240 3.18 -8.80 11.32
N ARG A 241 4.48 -9.08 11.36
CA ARG A 241 5.02 -10.26 12.07
C ARG A 241 5.08 -10.08 13.58
N ARG A 242 5.20 -8.83 14.06
CA ARG A 242 5.39 -8.51 15.48
C ARG A 242 4.07 -8.26 16.21
N ALA A 243 3.04 -7.82 15.46
CA ALA A 243 1.76 -7.53 16.10
C ALA A 243 0.59 -7.88 15.16
N PRO A 244 -0.57 -8.24 15.71
CA PRO A 244 -1.77 -8.50 14.93
C PRO A 244 -2.13 -7.33 14.01
N ALA A 245 -2.49 -7.63 12.76
CA ALA A 245 -2.78 -6.61 11.75
C ALA A 245 -3.82 -5.57 12.21
N TRP A 246 -4.83 -5.97 12.97
CA TRP A 246 -5.87 -5.08 13.48
C TRP A 246 -5.37 -4.05 14.51
N ILE A 247 -4.23 -4.30 15.16
CA ILE A 247 -3.59 -3.33 16.06
C ILE A 247 -2.73 -2.35 15.25
N VAL A 248 -1.93 -2.86 14.30
CA VAL A 248 -0.93 -2.04 13.63
C VAL A 248 -1.43 -1.39 12.34
N ALA A 249 -2.50 -1.88 11.72
CA ALA A 249 -3.04 -1.31 10.48
C ALA A 249 -3.41 0.19 10.59
N PRO A 250 -3.98 0.71 11.70
CA PRO A 250 -4.24 2.14 11.84
C PRO A 250 -2.99 3.02 11.68
N PHE A 251 -1.81 2.52 12.08
CA PHE A 251 -0.57 3.27 11.90
C PHE A 251 -0.17 3.47 10.44
N GLY A 252 -0.73 2.68 9.52
CA GLY A 252 -0.57 2.88 8.08
C GLY A 252 -1.13 4.21 7.58
N TYR A 253 -2.11 4.81 8.28
CA TYR A 253 -2.62 6.14 7.95
C TYR A 253 -1.60 7.27 8.18
N SER A 254 -0.52 7.01 8.92
CA SER A 254 0.60 7.96 9.02
C SER A 254 1.21 8.30 7.64
N SER A 255 1.03 7.44 6.62
CA SER A 255 1.44 7.74 5.25
C SER A 255 0.79 9.00 4.67
N VAL A 256 -0.46 9.29 5.06
CA VAL A 256 -1.16 10.51 4.64
C VAL A 256 -0.54 11.75 5.30
N ILE A 257 -0.16 11.64 6.58
CA ILE A 257 0.52 12.71 7.32
C ILE A 257 1.88 13.00 6.68
N PHE A 258 2.69 11.97 6.40
CA PHE A 258 3.97 12.14 5.72
C PHE A 258 3.79 12.69 4.29
N ALA A 259 2.76 12.27 3.55
CA ALA A 259 2.45 12.81 2.24
C ALA A 259 2.11 14.29 2.30
N ALA A 260 1.29 14.73 3.27
CA ALA A 260 0.94 16.13 3.48
C ALA A 260 2.18 16.97 3.84
N LEU A 261 3.07 16.44 4.69
CA LEU A 261 4.32 17.12 5.04
C LEU A 261 5.24 17.27 3.82
N LEU A 262 5.33 16.26 2.97
CA LEU A 262 6.14 16.29 1.74
C LEU A 262 5.52 17.21 0.68
N ASP A 263 4.20 17.22 0.52
CA ASP A 263 3.51 18.17 -0.37
C ASP A 263 3.79 19.61 0.04
N TRP A 264 3.75 19.89 1.36
CA TRP A 264 4.06 21.21 1.86
C TRP A 264 5.55 21.57 1.70
N SER A 265 6.47 20.69 2.14
CA SER A 265 7.90 21.02 2.21
C SER A 265 8.63 20.97 0.87
N VAL A 266 8.18 20.17 -0.11
CA VAL A 266 8.86 19.93 -1.39
C VAL A 266 8.12 20.58 -2.56
N PHE A 267 6.80 20.64 -2.49
CA PHE A 267 5.96 21.14 -3.58
C PHE A 267 5.25 22.46 -3.24
N ASP A 268 5.49 23.03 -2.05
CA ASP A 268 4.82 24.26 -1.53
C ASP A 268 3.29 24.19 -1.57
N ARG A 269 2.73 22.95 -1.47
CA ARG A 269 1.29 22.72 -1.52
C ARG A 269 0.76 22.52 -0.11
N VAL A 270 0.04 23.49 0.41
CA VAL A 270 -0.65 23.36 1.71
C VAL A 270 -1.98 22.63 1.47
N PRO A 271 -2.24 21.50 2.19
CA PRO A 271 -3.52 20.79 2.08
C PRO A 271 -4.69 21.74 2.40
N GLY A 272 -5.68 21.78 1.52
CA GLY A 272 -6.89 22.58 1.74
C GLY A 272 -7.71 22.06 2.93
N LEU A 273 -8.56 22.90 3.50
CA LEU A 273 -9.41 22.55 4.65
C LEU A 273 -10.26 21.29 4.38
N MET A 274 -10.79 21.16 3.17
CA MET A 274 -11.60 19.99 2.76
C MET A 274 -10.77 18.72 2.68
N THR A 275 -9.51 18.80 2.21
CA THR A 275 -8.58 17.65 2.22
C THR A 275 -8.28 17.23 3.67
N VAL A 276 -8.04 18.17 4.58
CA VAL A 276 -7.82 17.88 6.00
C VAL A 276 -9.06 17.23 6.62
N ALA A 277 -10.26 17.75 6.37
CA ALA A 277 -11.51 17.16 6.81
C ALA A 277 -11.68 15.74 6.24
N GLY A 278 -11.39 15.54 4.95
CA GLY A 278 -11.40 14.23 4.29
C GLY A 278 -10.45 13.23 4.94
N ILE A 279 -9.21 13.65 5.28
CA ILE A 279 -8.22 12.83 6.00
C ILE A 279 -8.82 12.30 7.31
N LEU A 280 -9.42 13.20 8.10
CA LEU A 280 -10.01 12.84 9.40
C LEU A 280 -11.17 11.87 9.24
N VAL A 281 -12.07 12.13 8.29
CA VAL A 281 -13.27 11.31 8.06
C VAL A 281 -12.92 9.94 7.47
N VAL A 282 -12.04 9.86 6.48
CA VAL A 282 -11.55 8.57 5.92
C VAL A 282 -10.86 7.76 7.01
N SER A 283 -9.97 8.40 7.78
CA SER A 283 -9.24 7.72 8.85
C SER A 283 -10.20 7.18 9.92
N ALA A 284 -11.19 7.99 10.35
CA ALA A 284 -12.21 7.56 11.29
C ALA A 284 -13.06 6.40 10.75
N GLY A 285 -13.50 6.46 9.48
CA GLY A 285 -14.25 5.39 8.83
C GLY A 285 -13.48 4.08 8.78
N CYS A 286 -12.22 4.15 8.39
CA CYS A 286 -11.35 2.97 8.32
C CYS A 286 -11.03 2.38 9.70
N ILE A 287 -10.76 3.22 10.72
CA ILE A 287 -10.60 2.77 12.10
C ILE A 287 -11.88 2.10 12.60
N LEU A 288 -13.05 2.67 12.31
CA LEU A 288 -14.35 2.10 12.67
C LEU A 288 -14.56 0.72 12.04
N ILE A 289 -14.21 0.54 10.75
CA ILE A 289 -14.28 -0.77 10.09
C ILE A 289 -13.38 -1.78 10.81
N LEU A 290 -12.14 -1.40 11.16
CA LEU A 290 -11.20 -2.26 11.86
C LEU A 290 -11.71 -2.64 13.26
N LEU A 291 -12.29 -1.71 14.01
CA LEU A 291 -12.84 -1.94 15.34
C LEU A 291 -14.09 -2.84 15.30
N LEU A 292 -15.02 -2.56 14.38
CA LEU A 292 -16.27 -3.31 14.24
C LEU A 292 -16.07 -4.67 13.57
N GLY A 293 -15.01 -4.84 12.78
CA GLY A 293 -14.66 -6.10 12.11
C GLY A 293 -14.06 -7.17 13.03
N ARG A 294 -13.72 -6.83 14.27
CA ARG A 294 -13.19 -7.81 15.23
C ARG A 294 -14.23 -8.91 15.51
N PRO A 295 -13.82 -10.21 15.50
CA PRO A 295 -14.66 -11.25 16.04
C PRO A 295 -14.97 -10.89 17.50
N ARG A 296 -16.25 -10.87 17.88
CA ARG A 296 -16.58 -10.85 19.32
C ARG A 296 -15.95 -12.10 19.91
N ALA A 297 -15.10 -11.94 20.93
CA ALA A 297 -14.74 -13.06 21.78
C ALA A 297 -16.07 -13.71 22.16
N ALA A 298 -16.24 -15.00 21.79
CA ALA A 298 -17.41 -15.76 22.24
C ALA A 298 -17.39 -15.65 23.77
N GLY A 299 -18.37 -14.97 24.32
CA GLY A 299 -18.50 -14.83 25.75
C GLY A 299 -18.55 -16.24 26.34
N THR A 300 -17.66 -16.48 27.26
CA THR A 300 -17.66 -17.65 28.18
C THR A 300 -18.94 -17.66 28.99
#